data_168dbaea5885f85dfba865d05607d215
#
_entry.id   168dbaea5885f85dfba865d05607d215
#
_cell.length_a   1.000
_cell.length_b   1.000
_cell.length_c   1.000
_cell.angle_alpha   90.00
_cell.angle_beta   90.00
_cell.angle_gamma   90.00
#
_symmetry.space_group_name_H-M   'P 1'
#
loop_
_entity.id
_entity.type
_entity.pdbx_description
1 polymer ?
#
loop_
_entity_poly.entity_id
_entity_poly.type
_entity_poly.pdbx_seq_one_letter_code
_entity_poly.pdbx_strand_id
1 'polypeptide(L)'
;MALVIGCPIPGFGMRRDTFGHTVITNVGPMGYNATFAPLCPPLHQMSMLCCGAITKKAICDKNDGDKIKVANMMTVIAAGDHRYGDAAIMNPFFKNFRAFVEDPAGYDER
;
A
#
# COMPACT_ATOMS: atom_id res chain seq x y z
N MET A 1 -22.23 10.12 12.73
CA MET A 1 -23.33 9.10 12.71
C MET A 1 -23.36 8.33 11.39
N ALA A 2 -23.47 9.00 10.22
CA ALA A 2 -23.58 8.32 8.94
C ALA A 2 -22.37 7.42 8.59
N LEU A 3 -21.15 7.83 8.92
CA LEU A 3 -19.95 7.01 8.69
C LEU A 3 -19.95 5.73 9.55
N VAL A 4 -20.51 5.80 10.76
CA VAL A 4 -20.58 4.65 11.67
C VAL A 4 -21.64 3.65 11.22
N ILE A 5 -22.81 4.12 10.80
CA ILE A 5 -23.92 3.26 10.36
C ILE A 5 -23.92 2.99 8.85
N GLY A 6 -22.96 3.55 8.12
CA GLY A 6 -22.81 3.33 6.69
C GLY A 6 -23.84 4.07 5.82
N CYS A 7 -24.52 5.08 6.36
CA CYS A 7 -25.45 5.92 5.60
C CYS A 7 -24.74 7.15 5.03
N PRO A 8 -25.13 7.64 3.85
CA PRO A 8 -24.56 8.87 3.31
C PRO A 8 -24.97 10.08 4.14
N ILE A 9 -24.08 11.08 4.21
CA ILE A 9 -24.35 12.37 4.84
C ILE A 9 -24.56 13.41 3.74
N PRO A 10 -25.82 13.76 3.37
CA PRO A 10 -26.05 14.67 2.25
C PRO A 10 -25.48 16.08 2.46
N GLY A 11 -25.48 16.56 3.71
CA GLY A 11 -24.99 17.90 4.05
C GLY A 11 -23.49 18.09 3.86
N PHE A 12 -22.69 17.01 3.87
CA PHE A 12 -21.26 17.04 3.66
C PHE A 12 -20.83 16.50 2.29
N GLY A 13 -21.78 16.08 1.45
CA GLY A 13 -21.48 15.47 0.16
C GLY A 13 -20.75 14.12 0.26
N MET A 14 -20.73 13.50 1.42
CA MET A 14 -20.07 12.22 1.63
C MET A 14 -21.00 11.06 1.34
N ARG A 15 -20.58 10.22 0.41
CA ARG A 15 -21.25 8.96 0.13
C ARG A 15 -20.68 7.85 0.99
N ARG A 16 -21.39 6.72 1.06
CA ARG A 16 -20.96 5.52 1.77
C ARG A 16 -19.57 5.03 1.32
N ASP A 17 -19.30 5.08 0.02
CA ASP A 17 -18.06 4.59 -0.59
C ASP A 17 -17.22 5.73 -1.17
N THR A 18 -17.13 6.86 -0.46
CA THR A 18 -16.44 8.07 -0.94
C THR A 18 -14.97 7.81 -1.31
N PHE A 19 -14.28 6.94 -0.56
CA PHE A 19 -12.86 6.65 -0.78
C PHE A 19 -12.61 5.35 -1.55
N GLY A 20 -13.68 4.68 -2.04
CA GLY A 20 -13.55 3.39 -2.72
C GLY A 20 -13.11 2.26 -1.80
N HIS A 21 -12.60 1.19 -2.37
CA HIS A 21 -12.20 -0.01 -1.62
C HIS A 21 -10.75 0.00 -1.16
N THR A 22 -9.87 0.63 -1.94
CA THR A 22 -8.43 0.70 -1.65
C THR A 22 -7.97 2.14 -1.73
N VAL A 23 -7.23 2.58 -0.71
CA VAL A 23 -6.61 3.90 -0.67
C VAL A 23 -5.10 3.73 -0.76
N ILE A 24 -4.48 4.51 -1.64
CA ILE A 24 -3.02 4.60 -1.74
C ILE A 24 -2.61 5.99 -1.28
N THR A 25 -1.78 6.07 -0.27
CA THR A 25 -1.26 7.32 0.26
C THR A 25 0.25 7.33 0.22
N ASN A 26 0.82 8.53 0.06
CA ASN A 26 2.27 8.70 0.02
C ASN A 26 2.68 9.72 1.08
N VAL A 27 3.44 9.28 2.06
CA VAL A 27 3.99 10.11 3.14
C VAL A 27 5.47 10.45 2.94
N GLY A 28 6.05 10.02 1.82
CA GLY A 28 7.43 10.32 1.47
C GLY A 28 7.77 11.81 1.45
N PRO A 29 6.94 12.68 0.83
CA PRO A 29 7.17 14.12 0.83
C PRO A 29 7.19 14.77 2.20
N MET A 30 6.60 14.13 3.19
CA MET A 30 6.63 14.57 4.59
C MET A 30 7.89 14.11 5.34
N GLY A 31 8.74 13.32 4.69
CA GLY A 31 9.97 12.79 5.28
C GLY A 31 9.84 11.49 6.05
N TYR A 32 8.66 10.85 6.03
CA TYR A 32 8.47 9.57 6.71
C TYR A 32 8.93 8.40 5.84
N ASN A 33 9.82 7.58 6.37
CA ASN A 33 10.32 6.40 5.68
C ASN A 33 9.30 5.25 5.71
N ALA A 34 8.56 5.14 6.80
CA ALA A 34 7.51 4.14 6.95
C ALA A 34 6.42 4.69 7.88
N THR A 35 5.18 4.43 7.58
CA THR A 35 4.04 4.87 8.37
C THR A 35 2.97 3.80 8.38
N PHE A 36 2.48 3.46 9.56
CA PHE A 36 1.36 2.55 9.73
C PHE A 36 0.06 3.36 9.70
N ALA A 37 -0.72 3.17 8.65
CA ALA A 37 -2.01 3.83 8.48
C ALA A 37 -3.12 2.83 8.80
N PRO A 38 -3.94 3.05 9.82
CA PRO A 38 -5.05 2.18 10.14
C PRO A 38 -6.19 2.36 9.14
N LEU A 39 -6.92 1.28 8.90
CA LEU A 39 -8.18 1.37 8.17
C LEU A 39 -9.23 2.07 9.02
N CYS A 40 -10.07 2.85 8.35
CA CYS A 40 -11.22 3.47 8.98
C CYS A 40 -12.49 2.71 8.61
N PRO A 41 -13.02 1.84 9.50
CA PRO A 41 -14.17 1.00 9.17
C PRO A 41 -15.39 1.77 8.67
N PRO A 42 -15.74 2.94 9.23
CA PRO A 42 -16.87 3.75 8.72
C PRO A 42 -16.76 4.17 7.27
N LEU A 43 -15.55 4.22 6.71
CA LEU A 43 -15.30 4.58 5.31
C LEU A 43 -15.38 3.38 4.36
N HIS A 44 -15.65 2.20 4.86
CA HIS A 44 -15.77 0.96 4.08
C HIS A 44 -14.55 0.62 3.22
N GLN A 45 -13.37 1.00 3.68
CA GLN A 45 -12.12 0.67 3.01
C GLN A 45 -11.76 -0.80 3.26
N MET A 46 -11.42 -1.51 2.19
CA MET A 46 -10.95 -2.88 2.27
C MET A 46 -9.45 -2.98 2.54
N SER A 47 -8.69 -2.07 1.95
CA SER A 47 -7.24 -2.05 2.08
C SER A 47 -6.67 -0.64 1.95
N MET A 48 -5.47 -0.46 2.47
CA MET A 48 -4.70 0.76 2.37
C MET A 48 -3.23 0.44 2.12
N LEU A 49 -2.65 1.14 1.16
CA LEU A 49 -1.23 1.09 0.87
C LEU A 49 -0.60 2.43 1.24
N CYS A 50 0.41 2.40 2.08
CA CYS A 50 1.13 3.59 2.51
C CYS A 50 2.57 3.54 2.01
N CYS A 51 2.91 4.44 1.10
CA CYS A 51 4.24 4.54 0.52
C CYS A 51 5.09 5.52 1.33
N GLY A 52 6.30 5.11 1.69
CA GLY A 52 7.26 5.95 2.39
C GLY A 52 8.21 6.69 1.46
N ALA A 53 9.17 7.37 2.04
CA ALA A 53 10.19 8.09 1.29
C ALA A 53 11.13 7.13 0.56
N ILE A 54 11.59 7.55 -0.61
CA ILE A 54 12.64 6.84 -1.33
C ILE A 54 13.99 7.21 -0.71
N THR A 55 14.68 6.21 -0.19
CA THR A 55 15.99 6.39 0.45
C THR A 55 17.01 5.43 -0.15
N LYS A 56 18.28 5.81 -0.08
CA LYS A 56 19.37 4.93 -0.50
C LYS A 56 19.69 3.97 0.62
N LYS A 57 19.69 2.67 0.30
CA LYS A 57 20.04 1.61 1.24
C LYS A 57 21.03 0.65 0.63
N ALA A 58 21.90 0.08 1.47
CA ALA A 58 22.77 -1.00 1.07
C ALA A 58 21.96 -2.32 0.99
N ILE A 59 22.00 -2.96 -0.14
CA ILE A 59 21.32 -4.24 -0.37
C ILE A 59 22.32 -5.26 -0.91
N CYS A 60 22.04 -6.55 -0.68
CA CYS A 60 22.80 -7.64 -1.27
C CYS A 60 22.28 -7.92 -2.68
N ASP A 61 23.18 -7.91 -3.66
CA ASP A 61 22.85 -8.31 -5.02
C ASP A 61 23.09 -9.81 -5.20
N LYS A 62 22.00 -10.56 -5.28
CA LYS A 62 22.06 -12.01 -5.46
C LYS A 62 22.62 -12.42 -6.82
N ASN A 63 22.54 -11.55 -7.81
CA ASN A 63 23.02 -11.82 -9.16
C ASN A 63 24.54 -11.69 -9.28
N ASP A 64 25.16 -10.92 -8.40
CA ASP A 64 26.60 -10.62 -8.39
C ASP A 64 27.35 -11.30 -7.22
N GLY A 65 26.92 -12.49 -6.79
CA GLY A 65 27.58 -13.21 -5.73
C GLY A 65 27.48 -12.58 -4.35
N ASP A 66 26.29 -12.05 -4.01
CA ASP A 66 25.98 -11.43 -2.72
C ASP A 66 26.80 -10.16 -2.41
N LYS A 67 27.25 -9.45 -3.43
CA LYS A 67 27.91 -8.17 -3.24
C LYS A 67 26.93 -7.13 -2.72
N ILE A 68 27.41 -6.27 -1.82
CA ILE A 68 26.63 -5.15 -1.29
C ILE A 68 26.63 -4.03 -2.32
N LYS A 69 25.45 -3.56 -2.69
CA LYS A 69 25.28 -2.38 -3.55
C LYS A 69 24.33 -1.39 -2.92
N VAL A 70 24.45 -0.13 -3.33
CA VAL A 70 23.52 0.93 -2.91
C VAL A 70 22.38 1.02 -3.92
N ALA A 71 21.16 0.94 -3.45
CA ALA A 71 19.98 1.08 -4.29
C ALA A 71 18.96 2.03 -3.65
N ASN A 72 18.12 2.61 -4.51
CA ASN A 72 16.98 3.39 -4.04
C ASN A 72 15.89 2.43 -3.57
N MET A 73 15.51 2.56 -2.32
CA MET A 73 14.52 1.69 -1.67
C MET A 73 13.38 2.51 -1.11
N MET A 74 12.20 1.96 -1.20
CA MET A 74 10.98 2.53 -0.64
C MET A 74 10.26 1.47 0.17
N THR A 75 9.80 1.83 1.35
CA THR A 75 8.98 0.93 2.16
C THR A 75 7.51 1.19 1.84
N VAL A 76 6.79 0.14 1.50
CA VAL A 76 5.34 0.18 1.33
C VAL A 76 4.71 -0.69 2.42
N ILE A 77 3.86 -0.06 3.21
CA ILE A 77 3.12 -0.75 4.26
C ILE A 77 1.68 -0.91 3.80
N ALA A 78 1.20 -2.14 3.88
CA ALA A 78 -0.16 -2.46 3.52
C ALA A 78 -0.97 -2.83 4.74
N ALA A 79 -2.16 -2.27 4.86
CA ALA A 79 -3.16 -2.67 5.84
C ALA A 79 -4.36 -3.23 5.10
N GLY A 80 -4.88 -4.34 5.58
CA GLY A 80 -6.03 -5.00 4.99
C GLY A 80 -7.06 -5.36 6.04
N ASP A 81 -8.33 -5.35 5.67
CA ASP A 81 -9.41 -5.79 6.52
C ASP A 81 -9.47 -7.33 6.50
N HIS A 82 -9.20 -7.93 7.65
CA HIS A 82 -9.15 -9.38 7.79
C HIS A 82 -10.48 -10.09 7.47
N ARG A 83 -11.57 -9.35 7.45
CA ARG A 83 -12.89 -9.89 7.06
C ARG A 83 -12.95 -10.30 5.59
N TYR A 84 -12.10 -9.71 4.74
CA TYR A 84 -12.05 -9.98 3.29
C TYR A 84 -11.00 -11.01 2.91
N GLY A 85 -10.08 -11.32 3.79
CA GLY A 85 -9.05 -12.31 3.54
C GLY A 85 -7.95 -12.29 4.58
N ASP A 86 -7.14 -13.32 4.56
CA ASP A 86 -5.96 -13.44 5.41
C ASP A 86 -4.67 -13.20 4.62
N ALA A 87 -3.54 -13.32 5.30
CA ALA A 87 -2.23 -13.14 4.68
C ALA A 87 -1.97 -14.14 3.54
N ALA A 88 -2.50 -15.34 3.64
CA ALA A 88 -2.31 -16.37 2.61
C ALA A 88 -3.02 -15.99 1.30
N ILE A 89 -4.23 -15.42 1.40
CA ILE A 89 -4.99 -14.94 0.23
C ILE A 89 -4.33 -13.70 -0.37
N MET A 90 -3.81 -12.81 0.46
CA MET A 90 -3.20 -11.55 0.00
C MET A 90 -1.77 -11.70 -0.51
N ASN A 91 -1.09 -12.78 -0.17
CA ASN A 91 0.32 -12.99 -0.53
C ASN A 91 0.59 -12.95 -2.05
N PRO A 92 -0.22 -13.59 -2.93
CA PRO A 92 -0.01 -13.48 -4.38
C PRO A 92 -0.11 -12.03 -4.88
N PHE A 93 -1.02 -11.26 -4.33
CA PHE A 93 -1.15 -9.83 -4.67
C PHE A 93 0.12 -9.07 -4.33
N PHE A 94 0.67 -9.24 -3.13
CA PHE A 94 1.87 -8.52 -2.70
C PHE A 94 3.11 -8.93 -3.49
N LYS A 95 3.22 -10.21 -3.85
CA LYS A 95 4.29 -10.68 -4.72
C LYS A 95 4.25 -10.03 -6.10
N ASN A 96 3.07 -9.98 -6.70
CA ASN A 96 2.88 -9.35 -8.02
C ASN A 96 3.08 -7.84 -7.94
N PHE A 97 2.60 -7.20 -6.90
CA PHE A 97 2.80 -5.77 -6.67
C PHE A 97 4.28 -5.43 -6.57
N ARG A 98 5.03 -6.20 -5.78
CA ARG A 98 6.47 -6.01 -5.64
C ARG A 98 7.19 -6.19 -6.96
N ALA A 99 6.89 -7.24 -7.70
CA ALA A 99 7.48 -7.49 -9.00
C ALA A 99 7.20 -6.35 -9.99
N PHE A 100 5.99 -5.83 -9.99
CA PHE A 100 5.61 -4.70 -10.83
C PHE A 100 6.39 -3.42 -10.47
N VAL A 101 6.51 -3.11 -9.18
CA VAL A 101 7.22 -1.90 -8.72
C VAL A 101 8.72 -2.00 -8.99
N GLU A 102 9.31 -3.18 -8.82
CA GLU A 102 10.74 -3.38 -9.06
C GLU A 102 11.12 -3.34 -10.53
N ASP A 103 10.25 -3.84 -11.40
CA ASP A 103 10.48 -3.86 -12.86
C ASP A 103 9.16 -3.68 -13.63
N PRO A 104 8.67 -2.42 -13.78
CA PRO A 104 7.41 -2.18 -14.47
C PRO A 104 7.43 -2.59 -15.94
N ALA A 105 8.54 -2.36 -16.63
CA ALA A 105 8.66 -2.68 -18.05
C ALA A 105 8.63 -4.19 -18.30
N GLY A 106 9.37 -4.96 -17.51
CA GLY A 106 9.36 -6.41 -17.60
C GLY A 106 8.02 -7.02 -17.21
N TYR A 107 7.26 -6.37 -16.34
CA TYR A 107 5.92 -6.81 -15.97
C TYR A 107 4.91 -6.64 -17.10
N ASP A 108 4.96 -5.52 -17.81
CA ASP A 108 4.06 -5.22 -18.93
C ASP A 108 4.24 -6.18 -20.11
N GLU A 109 5.41 -6.79 -20.25
CA GLU A 109 5.70 -7.77 -21.31
C GLU A 109 5.18 -9.18 -21.00
N ARG A 110 4.62 -9.40 -19.82
CA ARG A 110 4.06 -10.68 -19.40
C ARG A 110 2.57 -10.77 -19.71
#